data_1cbfe0c6f6cbda52b4a48b5505d55d4f
#
_entry.id   1cbfe0c6f6cbda52b4a48b5505d55d4f
#
_cell.length_a   1.000
_cell.length_b   1.000
_cell.length_c   1.000
_cell.angle_alpha   90.00
_cell.angle_beta   90.00
_cell.angle_gamma   90.00
#
_symmetry.space_group_name_H-M   'P 1'
#
loop_
_entity.id
_entity.type
_entity.pdbx_description
1 polymer ?
#
loop_
_entity_poly.entity_id
_entity_poly.type
_entity_poly.pdbx_seq_one_letter_code
_entity_poly.pdbx_strand_id
1 'polypeptide(L)'
;MNIDKDNNPTDGRGEWKQFLCRACGWIYDEKLGDPDGGLPAGTRYEDIPEDWQCPLCGVTKRDFELFIPRSINIVKPQINPISNTGGLVVIGAGLAGWAVIEAVRALDADYPITLITADSGNRYHKPQLSIAISQSKNAENLITQLATVESERLNIGLVANTFVMHIDTLNKQVRTTRGDFNYVLLVFVIGAK
;
A
#
# COMPACT_ATOMS: atom_id res chain seq x y z
N MET A 1 25.85 8.45 13.90
CA MET A 1 24.87 8.46 12.79
C MET A 1 25.39 7.49 11.73
N ASN A 2 24.57 6.53 11.33
CA ASN A 2 24.98 5.46 10.41
C ASN A 2 24.61 5.77 8.94
N ILE A 3 24.63 7.07 8.60
CA ILE A 3 24.22 7.58 7.28
C ILE A 3 25.23 8.59 6.75
N ASP A 4 25.42 8.61 5.43
CA ASP A 4 26.15 9.65 4.72
C ASP A 4 25.24 10.84 4.35
N LYS A 5 25.79 11.84 3.66
CA LYS A 5 25.07 13.05 3.20
C LYS A 5 23.90 12.76 2.23
N ASP A 6 23.93 11.59 1.58
CA ASP A 6 22.90 11.15 0.63
C ASP A 6 21.95 10.11 1.27
N ASN A 7 22.03 9.98 2.60
CA ASN A 7 21.22 9.06 3.41
C ASN A 7 21.42 7.58 3.10
N ASN A 8 22.64 7.18 2.65
CA ASN A 8 23.03 5.79 2.48
C ASN A 8 23.64 5.23 3.77
N PRO A 9 23.56 3.89 3.98
CA PRO A 9 24.14 3.27 5.17
C PRO A 9 25.67 3.32 5.16
N THR A 10 26.27 3.69 6.29
CA THR A 10 27.72 3.74 6.49
C THR A 10 28.24 2.77 7.54
N ASP A 11 27.35 1.93 8.07
CA ASP A 11 27.64 1.00 9.18
C ASP A 11 28.11 -0.40 8.73
N GLY A 12 28.25 -0.62 7.44
CA GLY A 12 28.69 -1.91 6.88
C GLY A 12 27.66 -3.04 6.95
N ARG A 13 26.43 -2.77 7.42
CA ARG A 13 25.37 -3.77 7.57
C ARG A 13 24.49 -3.95 6.31
N GLY A 14 24.92 -3.41 5.17
CA GLY A 14 24.23 -3.51 3.88
C GLY A 14 23.08 -2.51 3.71
N GLU A 15 22.29 -2.73 2.68
CA GLU A 15 21.18 -1.85 2.32
C GLU A 15 20.16 -1.68 3.45
N TRP A 16 19.42 -0.56 3.39
CA TRP A 16 18.31 -0.29 4.31
C TRP A 16 17.20 -1.33 4.13
N LYS A 17 16.68 -1.81 5.24
CA LYS A 17 15.59 -2.78 5.28
C LYS A 17 14.29 -2.11 5.70
N GLN A 18 13.20 -2.73 5.32
CA GLN A 18 11.86 -2.35 5.75
C GLN A 18 11.22 -3.49 6.54
N PHE A 19 10.43 -3.16 7.55
CA PHE A 19 9.77 -4.13 8.40
C PHE A 19 8.28 -3.81 8.52
N LEU A 20 7.44 -4.80 8.26
CA LEU A 20 5.99 -4.70 8.27
C LEU A 20 5.43 -5.09 9.64
N CYS A 21 4.65 -4.22 10.23
CA CYS A 21 3.85 -4.58 11.40
C CYS A 21 2.73 -5.55 11.02
N ARG A 22 2.76 -6.78 11.55
CA ARG A 22 1.76 -7.82 11.27
C ARG A 22 0.37 -7.48 11.80
N ALA A 23 0.29 -6.60 12.81
CA ALA A 23 -0.98 -6.23 13.40
C ALA A 23 -1.73 -5.17 12.59
N CYS A 24 -1.06 -4.12 12.09
CA CYS A 24 -1.72 -2.99 11.44
C CYS A 24 -1.25 -2.69 10.01
N GLY A 25 -0.14 -3.31 9.57
CA GLY A 25 0.42 -3.08 8.25
C GLY A 25 1.31 -1.84 8.12
N TRP A 26 1.60 -1.13 9.23
CA TRP A 26 2.56 -0.03 9.22
C TRP A 26 3.96 -0.56 8.90
N ILE A 27 4.73 0.20 8.11
CA ILE A 27 6.09 -0.19 7.72
C ILE A 27 7.10 0.71 8.42
N TYR A 28 7.99 0.10 9.19
CA TYR A 28 9.21 0.74 9.66
C TYR A 28 10.27 0.69 8.56
N ASP A 29 10.79 1.83 8.18
CA ASP A 29 11.88 1.97 7.20
C ASP A 29 13.14 2.43 7.92
N GLU A 30 14.19 1.61 7.93
CA GLU A 30 15.46 1.96 8.59
C GLU A 30 16.06 3.27 8.08
N LYS A 31 15.84 3.60 6.81
CA LYS A 31 16.31 4.85 6.21
C LYS A 31 15.64 6.08 6.83
N LEU A 32 14.36 5.98 7.09
CA LEU A 32 13.55 7.09 7.59
C LEU A 32 13.50 7.14 9.11
N GLY A 33 13.60 5.99 9.78
CA GLY A 33 13.39 5.87 11.22
C GLY A 33 11.94 6.12 11.63
N ASP A 34 11.77 6.51 12.88
CA ASP A 34 10.51 6.98 13.49
C ASP A 34 10.87 8.14 14.44
N PRO A 35 11.12 9.35 13.93
CA PRO A 35 11.57 10.47 14.74
C PRO A 35 10.58 10.87 15.83
N ASP A 36 9.29 10.74 15.56
CA ASP A 36 8.23 11.04 16.53
C ASP A 36 8.19 10.00 17.67
N GLY A 37 8.55 8.75 17.36
CA GLY A 37 8.74 7.66 18.34
C GLY A 37 10.16 7.61 18.93
N GLY A 38 11.00 8.61 18.70
CA GLY A 38 12.35 8.72 19.27
C GLY A 38 13.44 7.95 18.50
N LEU A 39 13.16 7.44 17.32
CA LEU A 39 14.11 6.72 16.47
C LEU A 39 14.57 7.60 15.30
N PRO A 40 15.80 8.16 15.33
CA PRO A 40 16.30 9.01 14.26
C PRO A 40 16.43 8.21 12.95
N ALA A 41 16.44 8.93 11.82
CA ALA A 41 16.72 8.34 10.51
C ALA A 41 18.04 7.56 10.51
N GLY A 42 18.06 6.40 9.85
CA GLY A 42 19.20 5.49 9.84
C GLY A 42 19.29 4.58 11.07
N THR A 43 18.25 4.51 11.91
CA THR A 43 18.19 3.52 12.99
C THR A 43 17.91 2.15 12.41
N ARG A 44 18.81 1.20 12.65
CA ARG A 44 18.62 -0.20 12.25
C ARG A 44 17.53 -0.84 13.11
N TYR A 45 16.77 -1.74 12.52
CA TYR A 45 15.70 -2.45 13.22
C TYR A 45 16.22 -3.23 14.45
N GLU A 46 17.40 -3.78 14.33
CA GLU A 46 18.07 -4.51 15.41
C GLU A 46 18.40 -3.61 16.60
N ASP A 47 18.69 -2.33 16.33
CA ASP A 47 19.07 -1.32 17.32
C ASP A 47 17.85 -0.63 17.99
N ILE A 48 16.65 -0.93 17.55
CA ILE A 48 15.40 -0.40 18.15
C ILE A 48 15.26 -0.95 19.58
N PRO A 49 15.00 -0.11 20.58
CA PRO A 49 14.72 -0.56 21.95
C PRO A 49 13.59 -1.57 22.02
N GLU A 50 13.69 -2.52 22.96
CA GLU A 50 12.66 -3.59 23.11
C GLU A 50 11.29 -3.05 23.57
N ASP A 51 11.27 -1.89 24.21
CA ASP A 51 10.08 -1.21 24.68
C ASP A 51 9.46 -0.24 23.66
N TRP A 52 10.10 -0.07 22.49
CA TRP A 52 9.52 0.70 21.41
C TRP A 52 8.23 0.04 20.91
N GLN A 53 7.25 0.87 20.59
CA GLN A 53 5.92 0.44 20.16
C GLN A 53 5.59 1.03 18.78
N CYS A 54 4.86 0.25 18.00
CA CYS A 54 4.31 0.70 16.74
C CYS A 54 3.48 1.98 16.92
N PRO A 55 3.79 3.06 16.18
CA PRO A 55 3.10 4.34 16.36
C PRO A 55 1.62 4.29 15.99
N LEU A 56 1.17 3.29 15.20
CA LEU A 56 -0.23 3.16 14.83
C LEU A 56 -1.05 2.25 15.75
N CYS A 57 -0.48 1.17 16.28
CA CYS A 57 -1.27 0.17 17.00
C CYS A 57 -0.69 -0.26 18.36
N GLY A 58 0.48 0.26 18.75
CA GLY A 58 1.06 0.04 20.07
C GLY A 58 1.66 -1.35 20.31
N VAL A 59 1.72 -2.25 19.31
CA VAL A 59 2.43 -3.53 19.47
C VAL A 59 3.93 -3.32 19.48
N THR A 60 4.66 -4.26 20.10
CA THR A 60 6.12 -4.20 20.19
C THR A 60 6.79 -4.59 18.87
N LYS A 61 8.11 -4.33 18.75
CA LYS A 61 8.89 -4.72 17.57
C LYS A 61 8.81 -6.21 17.23
N ARG A 62 8.49 -7.09 18.21
CA ARG A 62 8.35 -8.54 17.97
C ARG A 62 7.22 -8.93 17.02
N ASP A 63 6.27 -8.02 16.82
CA ASP A 63 5.15 -8.21 15.90
C ASP A 63 5.44 -7.72 14.48
N PHE A 64 6.69 -7.44 14.17
CA PHE A 64 7.12 -7.04 12.84
C PHE A 64 7.86 -8.18 12.14
N GLU A 65 7.77 -8.18 10.83
CA GLU A 65 8.52 -9.08 9.96
C GLU A 65 9.24 -8.33 8.85
N LEU A 66 10.32 -8.89 8.35
CA LEU A 66 11.06 -8.29 7.23
C LEU A 66 10.13 -8.12 6.03
N PHE A 67 9.94 -6.88 5.61
CA PHE A 67 9.17 -6.57 4.41
C PHE A 67 10.08 -6.75 3.20
N ILE A 68 9.88 -7.84 2.49
CA ILE A 68 10.48 -8.06 1.18
C ILE A 68 9.41 -7.69 0.17
N PRO A 69 9.57 -6.57 -0.56
CA PRO A 69 8.68 -6.26 -1.66
C PRO A 69 8.69 -7.46 -2.60
N ARG A 70 7.60 -8.21 -2.66
CA ARG A 70 7.51 -9.30 -3.63
C ARG A 70 7.67 -8.63 -4.99
N SER A 71 8.75 -8.93 -5.68
CA SER A 71 8.86 -8.68 -7.10
C SER A 71 7.86 -9.61 -7.78
N ILE A 72 6.60 -9.20 -7.77
CA ILE A 72 5.64 -9.76 -8.68
C ILE A 72 6.21 -9.38 -10.04
N ASN A 73 6.52 -10.38 -10.87
CA ASN A 73 6.64 -10.15 -12.29
C ASN A 73 5.29 -9.54 -12.71
N ILE A 74 5.23 -8.24 -12.60
CA ILE A 74 4.17 -7.46 -13.21
C ILE A 74 4.45 -7.69 -14.69
N VAL A 75 3.70 -8.61 -15.31
CA VAL A 75 3.34 -8.40 -16.70
C VAL A 75 2.83 -6.96 -16.65
N LYS A 76 3.65 -6.02 -17.13
CA LYS A 76 3.24 -4.63 -17.21
C LYS A 76 1.95 -4.68 -18.03
N PRO A 77 0.76 -4.52 -17.45
CA PRO A 77 -0.32 -4.00 -18.26
C PRO A 77 0.33 -2.77 -18.88
N GLN A 78 0.11 -2.53 -20.14
CA GLN A 78 0.49 -1.26 -20.74
C GLN A 78 -0.28 -0.22 -19.93
N ILE A 79 0.33 0.21 -18.83
CA ILE A 79 -0.14 1.34 -18.07
C ILE A 79 0.00 2.45 -19.08
N ASN A 80 -1.12 2.88 -19.63
CA ASN A 80 -1.19 4.20 -20.22
C ASN A 80 -0.50 5.10 -19.21
N PRO A 81 0.55 5.85 -19.61
CA PRO A 81 1.44 6.51 -18.68
C PRO A 81 0.56 7.17 -17.64
N ILE A 82 0.74 6.79 -16.37
CA ILE A 82 0.09 7.45 -15.25
C ILE A 82 0.41 8.90 -15.49
N SER A 83 -0.57 9.62 -16.00
CA SER A 83 -0.32 10.99 -16.40
C SER A 83 0.06 11.69 -15.10
N ASN A 84 1.28 12.20 -15.04
CA ASN A 84 1.80 12.93 -13.87
C ASN A 84 0.97 14.19 -13.57
N THR A 85 -0.12 14.36 -14.32
CA THR A 85 -1.08 15.48 -14.26
C THR A 85 -2.13 15.34 -13.17
N GLY A 86 -2.08 14.27 -12.37
CA GLY A 86 -3.02 14.07 -11.26
C GLY A 86 -4.47 13.87 -11.74
N GLY A 87 -5.08 12.77 -11.37
CA GLY A 87 -6.49 12.45 -11.60
C GLY A 87 -7.17 12.11 -10.29
N LEU A 88 -8.07 11.14 -10.32
CA LEU A 88 -8.64 10.52 -9.14
C LEU A 88 -7.69 9.43 -8.62
N VAL A 89 -7.28 9.54 -7.37
CA VAL A 89 -6.65 8.46 -6.63
C VAL A 89 -7.66 7.84 -5.68
N VAL A 90 -7.88 6.55 -5.79
CA VAL A 90 -8.74 5.77 -4.89
C VAL A 90 -7.85 4.86 -4.05
N ILE A 91 -7.95 4.96 -2.72
CA ILE A 91 -7.21 4.11 -1.78
C ILE A 91 -8.15 3.08 -1.18
N GLY A 92 -7.93 1.82 -1.54
CA GLY A 92 -8.71 0.67 -1.11
C GLY A 92 -9.55 0.05 -2.23
N ALA A 93 -9.31 -1.24 -2.51
CA ALA A 93 -9.95 -2.03 -3.57
C ALA A 93 -11.14 -2.88 -3.06
N GLY A 94 -11.79 -2.46 -1.99
CA GLY A 94 -13.03 -3.07 -1.53
C GLY A 94 -14.22 -2.76 -2.46
N LEU A 95 -15.41 -3.24 -2.08
CA LEU A 95 -16.64 -3.00 -2.82
C LEU A 95 -16.87 -1.51 -3.13
N ALA A 96 -16.63 -0.65 -2.14
CA ALA A 96 -16.81 0.80 -2.30
C ALA A 96 -15.77 1.41 -3.27
N GLY A 97 -14.51 0.95 -3.25
CA GLY A 97 -13.47 1.44 -4.16
C GLY A 97 -13.80 1.17 -5.61
N TRP A 98 -14.18 -0.07 -5.91
CA TRP A 98 -14.59 -0.43 -7.26
C TRP A 98 -15.88 0.29 -7.69
N ALA A 99 -16.85 0.48 -6.78
CA ALA A 99 -18.09 1.22 -7.08
C ALA A 99 -17.82 2.69 -7.42
N VAL A 100 -16.89 3.36 -6.72
CA VAL A 100 -16.46 4.73 -7.05
C VAL A 100 -15.87 4.79 -8.44
N ILE A 101 -14.99 3.85 -8.78
CA ILE A 101 -14.35 3.79 -10.09
C ILE A 101 -15.38 3.60 -11.20
N GLU A 102 -16.31 2.66 -11.03
CA GLU A 102 -17.39 2.41 -11.98
C GLU A 102 -18.29 3.64 -12.17
N ALA A 103 -18.64 4.33 -11.08
CA ALA A 103 -19.45 5.54 -11.13
C ALA A 103 -18.73 6.67 -11.90
N VAL A 104 -17.43 6.86 -11.67
CA VAL A 104 -16.65 7.86 -12.42
C VAL A 104 -16.54 7.49 -13.90
N ARG A 105 -16.33 6.22 -14.23
CA ARG A 105 -16.30 5.75 -15.63
C ARG A 105 -17.63 5.90 -16.35
N ALA A 106 -18.75 5.82 -15.64
CA ALA A 106 -20.07 6.09 -16.20
C ALA A 106 -20.27 7.57 -16.54
N LEU A 107 -19.57 8.47 -15.86
CA LEU A 107 -19.63 9.92 -16.08
C LEU A 107 -18.59 10.41 -17.08
N ASP A 108 -17.40 9.84 -17.03
CA ASP A 108 -16.26 10.21 -17.88
C ASP A 108 -15.39 8.96 -18.17
N ALA A 109 -15.42 8.53 -19.43
CA ALA A 109 -14.74 7.34 -19.89
C ALA A 109 -13.19 7.47 -19.85
N ASP A 110 -12.67 8.69 -19.94
CA ASP A 110 -11.23 8.95 -20.12
C ASP A 110 -10.58 9.60 -18.89
N TYR A 111 -11.36 9.93 -17.85
CA TYR A 111 -10.80 10.57 -16.66
C TYR A 111 -9.70 9.70 -16.03
N PRO A 112 -8.51 10.26 -15.74
CA PRO A 112 -7.42 9.48 -15.17
C PRO A 112 -7.77 8.96 -13.77
N ILE A 113 -7.71 7.64 -13.57
CA ILE A 113 -8.00 7.01 -12.28
C ILE A 113 -6.85 6.08 -11.91
N THR A 114 -6.39 6.16 -10.66
CA THR A 114 -5.42 5.23 -10.06
C THR A 114 -6.03 4.61 -8.82
N LEU A 115 -6.07 3.27 -8.77
CA LEU A 115 -6.48 2.49 -7.61
C LEU A 115 -5.23 1.99 -6.88
N ILE A 116 -5.09 2.36 -5.61
CA ILE A 116 -3.99 1.91 -4.73
C ILE A 116 -4.59 1.00 -3.66
N THR A 117 -4.00 -0.19 -3.47
CA THR A 117 -4.48 -1.14 -2.47
C THR A 117 -3.34 -1.93 -1.85
N ALA A 118 -3.46 -2.24 -0.55
CA ALA A 118 -2.47 -3.00 0.20
C ALA A 118 -2.49 -4.50 -0.13
N ASP A 119 -3.57 -5.00 -0.70
CA ASP A 119 -3.74 -6.38 -1.14
C ASP A 119 -3.69 -6.51 -2.68
N SER A 120 -4.11 -7.67 -3.20
CA SER A 120 -4.19 -7.92 -4.64
C SER A 120 -5.23 -7.07 -5.38
N GLY A 121 -6.16 -6.46 -4.66
CA GLY A 121 -7.29 -5.72 -5.21
C GLY A 121 -8.40 -6.57 -5.83
N ASN A 122 -8.31 -7.90 -5.77
CA ASN A 122 -9.32 -8.78 -6.33
C ASN A 122 -10.69 -8.57 -5.68
N ARG A 123 -11.75 -8.70 -6.48
CA ARG A 123 -13.11 -8.61 -5.97
C ARG A 123 -13.53 -9.93 -5.32
N TYR A 124 -14.14 -9.81 -4.16
CA TYR A 124 -14.77 -10.92 -3.45
C TYR A 124 -15.92 -10.43 -2.58
N HIS A 125 -16.87 -11.30 -2.27
CA HIS A 125 -17.98 -10.97 -1.36
C HIS A 125 -17.56 -11.23 0.09
N LYS A 126 -17.33 -10.17 0.88
CA LYS A 126 -16.95 -10.30 2.31
C LYS A 126 -17.85 -11.22 3.13
N PRO A 127 -19.18 -11.25 2.96
CA PRO A 127 -20.05 -12.22 3.67
C PRO A 127 -19.70 -13.69 3.41
N GLN A 128 -19.11 -14.01 2.27
CA GLN A 128 -18.68 -15.38 1.97
C GLN A 128 -17.46 -15.83 2.77
N LEU A 129 -16.69 -14.91 3.35
CA LEU A 129 -15.54 -15.23 4.20
C LEU A 129 -15.97 -16.01 5.46
N SER A 130 -17.10 -15.66 6.06
CA SER A 130 -17.60 -16.34 7.26
C SER A 130 -18.08 -17.77 6.98
N ILE A 131 -18.50 -18.06 5.75
CA ILE A 131 -18.96 -19.40 5.33
C ILE A 131 -17.83 -20.22 4.67
N ALA A 132 -16.77 -19.58 4.26
CA ALA A 132 -15.65 -20.22 3.56
C ALA A 132 -15.02 -21.35 4.40
N ILE A 133 -14.83 -21.10 5.70
CA ILE A 133 -14.26 -22.08 6.64
C ILE A 133 -15.16 -23.32 6.74
N SER A 134 -16.48 -23.12 6.89
CA SER A 134 -17.44 -24.24 6.99
C SER A 134 -17.59 -25.01 5.69
N GLN A 135 -17.31 -24.38 4.54
CA GLN A 135 -17.40 -24.99 3.21
C GLN A 135 -16.04 -25.47 2.67
N SER A 136 -14.96 -25.42 3.48
CA SER A 136 -13.60 -25.79 3.07
C SER A 136 -13.14 -25.10 1.78
N LYS A 137 -13.58 -23.84 1.57
CA LYS A 137 -13.20 -23.03 0.41
C LYS A 137 -11.88 -22.32 0.66
N ASN A 138 -11.00 -22.34 -0.30
CA ASN A 138 -9.76 -21.56 -0.30
C ASN A 138 -10.05 -20.09 -0.65
N ALA A 139 -9.16 -19.18 -0.27
CA ALA A 139 -9.27 -17.75 -0.59
C ALA A 139 -9.43 -17.50 -2.11
N GLU A 140 -8.76 -18.29 -2.93
CA GLU A 140 -8.85 -18.20 -4.40
C GLU A 140 -10.26 -18.49 -4.92
N ASN A 141 -10.97 -19.42 -4.28
CA ASN A 141 -12.34 -19.79 -4.66
C ASN A 141 -13.40 -18.73 -4.28
N LEU A 142 -12.99 -17.72 -3.55
CA LEU A 142 -13.86 -16.59 -3.17
C LEU A 142 -13.70 -15.41 -4.11
N ILE A 143 -12.66 -15.39 -4.93
CA ILE A 143 -12.41 -14.33 -5.90
C ILE A 143 -13.49 -14.42 -6.99
N THR A 144 -14.25 -13.34 -7.14
CA THR A 144 -15.27 -13.23 -8.18
C THR A 144 -14.72 -12.60 -9.45
N GLN A 145 -13.76 -11.69 -9.31
CA GLN A 145 -13.10 -11.02 -10.44
C GLN A 145 -11.66 -10.65 -10.07
N LEU A 146 -10.74 -10.86 -11.00
CA LEU A 146 -9.36 -10.43 -10.85
C LEU A 146 -9.24 -8.91 -11.04
N ALA A 147 -8.50 -8.26 -10.14
CA ALA A 147 -8.28 -6.81 -10.20
C ALA A 147 -7.57 -6.37 -11.49
N THR A 148 -6.67 -7.21 -12.01
CA THR A 148 -5.98 -6.95 -13.29
C THR A 148 -6.95 -6.86 -14.46
N VAL A 149 -7.88 -7.81 -14.57
CA VAL A 149 -8.91 -7.85 -15.63
C VAL A 149 -9.84 -6.65 -15.50
N GLU A 150 -10.27 -6.34 -14.27
CA GLU A 150 -11.15 -5.20 -14.02
C GLU A 150 -10.46 -3.85 -14.30
N SER A 151 -9.18 -3.72 -13.95
CA SER A 151 -8.43 -2.51 -14.24
C SER A 151 -8.24 -2.26 -15.73
N GLU A 152 -8.04 -3.31 -16.51
CA GLU A 152 -8.01 -3.23 -17.98
C GLU A 152 -9.38 -2.84 -18.55
N ARG A 153 -10.44 -3.53 -18.11
CA ARG A 153 -11.82 -3.25 -18.55
C ARG A 153 -12.24 -1.79 -18.28
N LEU A 154 -11.83 -1.27 -17.11
CA LEU A 154 -12.17 0.09 -16.69
C LEU A 154 -11.12 1.12 -17.10
N ASN A 155 -10.06 0.74 -17.80
CA ASN A 155 -8.95 1.61 -18.23
C ASN A 155 -8.41 2.46 -17.07
N ILE A 156 -7.99 1.81 -15.98
CA ILE A 156 -7.45 2.47 -14.78
C ILE A 156 -6.04 1.99 -14.45
N GLY A 157 -5.26 2.81 -13.78
CA GLY A 157 -4.00 2.38 -13.14
C GLY A 157 -4.30 1.56 -11.89
N LEU A 158 -3.73 0.34 -11.79
CA LEU A 158 -3.80 -0.49 -10.60
C LEU A 158 -2.43 -0.57 -9.93
N VAL A 159 -2.37 -0.17 -8.66
CA VAL A 159 -1.18 -0.23 -7.81
C VAL A 159 -1.49 -1.15 -6.62
N ALA A 160 -1.46 -2.44 -6.89
CA ALA A 160 -1.75 -3.49 -5.90
C ALA A 160 -0.52 -3.79 -5.01
N ASN A 161 -0.77 -4.45 -3.87
CA ASN A 161 0.26 -4.81 -2.88
C ASN A 161 1.12 -3.62 -2.47
N THR A 162 0.48 -2.46 -2.23
CA THR A 162 1.14 -1.19 -2.01
C THR A 162 0.53 -0.49 -0.80
N PHE A 163 1.36 -0.15 0.15
CA PHE A 163 0.92 0.56 1.35
C PHE A 163 1.09 2.07 1.16
N VAL A 164 0.06 2.81 1.57
CA VAL A 164 0.13 4.27 1.66
C VAL A 164 0.84 4.64 2.95
N MET A 165 1.92 5.38 2.83
CA MET A 165 2.79 5.79 3.94
C MET A 165 2.41 7.18 4.48
N HIS A 166 2.08 8.09 3.56
CA HIS A 166 1.79 9.47 3.90
C HIS A 166 0.91 10.11 2.83
N ILE A 167 0.11 11.09 3.24
CA ILE A 167 -0.69 11.91 2.33
C ILE A 167 -0.38 13.36 2.60
N ASP A 168 0.22 13.98 1.61
CA ASP A 168 0.45 15.41 1.59
C ASP A 168 -0.74 16.11 0.95
N THR A 169 -1.59 16.70 1.78
CA THR A 169 -2.80 17.40 1.32
C THR A 169 -2.49 18.77 0.72
N LEU A 170 -1.36 19.38 1.08
CA LEU A 170 -0.93 20.68 0.56
C LEU A 170 -0.42 20.53 -0.87
N ASN A 171 0.44 19.53 -1.10
CA ASN A 171 1.01 19.28 -2.41
C ASN A 171 0.16 18.28 -3.23
N LYS A 172 -0.96 17.79 -2.68
CA LYS A 172 -1.85 16.80 -3.30
C LYS A 172 -1.10 15.56 -3.79
N GLN A 173 -0.33 14.96 -2.89
CA GLN A 173 0.51 13.80 -3.18
C GLN A 173 0.24 12.68 -2.18
N VAL A 174 0.16 11.45 -2.69
CA VAL A 174 0.11 10.22 -1.89
C VAL A 174 1.46 9.54 -2.00
N ARG A 175 2.16 9.40 -0.89
CA ARG A 175 3.43 8.67 -0.79
C ARG A 175 3.15 7.22 -0.43
N THR A 176 3.75 6.30 -1.19
CA THR A 176 3.54 4.87 -1.02
C THR A 176 4.86 4.11 -0.98
N THR A 177 4.80 2.82 -0.65
CA THR A 177 5.95 1.90 -0.72
C THR A 177 6.49 1.67 -2.14
N ARG A 178 5.77 2.15 -3.18
CA ARG A 178 6.15 1.99 -4.60
C ARG A 178 6.32 3.31 -5.34
N GLY A 179 6.39 4.41 -4.62
CA GLY A 179 6.56 5.75 -5.18
C GLY A 179 5.41 6.69 -4.84
N ASP A 180 5.50 7.89 -5.38
CA ASP A 180 4.60 8.99 -5.07
C ASP A 180 3.60 9.19 -6.22
N PHE A 181 2.34 9.44 -5.87
CA PHE A 181 1.24 9.65 -6.80
C PHE A 181 0.60 11.01 -6.55
N ASN A 182 0.57 11.86 -7.58
CA ASN A 182 -0.14 13.12 -7.52
C ASN A 182 -1.64 12.89 -7.74
N TYR A 183 -2.48 13.70 -7.10
CA TYR A 183 -3.94 13.61 -7.29
C TYR A 183 -4.58 14.99 -7.42
N VAL A 184 -5.69 15.04 -8.14
CA VAL A 184 -6.65 16.16 -8.13
C VAL A 184 -7.72 15.88 -7.09
N LEU A 185 -8.25 14.65 -7.12
CA LEU A 185 -9.24 14.13 -6.18
C LEU A 185 -8.67 12.88 -5.50
N LEU A 186 -8.96 12.75 -4.21
CA LEU A 186 -8.54 11.61 -3.40
C LEU A 186 -9.75 11.02 -2.69
N VAL A 187 -9.94 9.71 -2.82
CA VAL A 187 -11.02 8.98 -2.16
C VAL A 187 -10.46 7.85 -1.31
N PHE A 188 -10.85 7.84 -0.05
CA PHE A 188 -10.49 6.82 0.92
C PHE A 188 -11.63 5.83 1.12
N VAL A 189 -11.36 4.55 0.86
CA VAL A 189 -12.31 3.46 0.99
C VAL A 189 -11.65 2.18 1.53
N ILE A 190 -10.80 2.36 2.51
CA ILE A 190 -10.00 1.26 3.09
C ILE A 190 -10.83 0.26 3.92
N GLY A 191 -12.06 0.58 4.23
CA GLY A 191 -12.94 -0.29 5.01
C GLY A 191 -12.49 -0.48 6.47
N ALA A 192 -13.25 -1.27 7.23
CA ALA A 192 -12.85 -1.72 8.56
C ALA A 192 -11.98 -2.99 8.46
N LYS A 193 -10.97 -3.08 9.31
CA LYS A 193 -10.20 -4.30 9.56
C LYS A 193 -10.90 -5.17 10.58
#